data_c0acdef994677702558afbc57bb69d9d
#
_entry.id   c0acdef994677702558afbc57bb69d9d
#
_cell.length_a   1.000
_cell.length_b   1.000
_cell.length_c   1.000
_cell.angle_alpha   90.00
_cell.angle_beta   90.00
_cell.angle_gamma   90.00
#
_symmetry.space_group_name_H-M   'P 1'
#
loop_
_entity.id
_entity.type
_entity.pdbx_description
1 polymer ?
#
loop_
_entity_poly.entity_id
_entity_poly.type
_entity_poly.pdbx_seq_one_letter_code
_entity_poly.pdbx_strand_id
1 'polypeptide(L)'
;MPNVSRVWVNQGQIAAALRRAERILAPDVVRIRYNFANDWTGDPSIFFKIVLSDDASQKAKRSETAQRVAVTILDEVKAEDLGLHSYFNFRSLSEQEKLNEPAWA
;
A
#
# COMPACT_ATOMS: atom_id res chain seq x y z
N MET A 1 -21.93 -1.31 8.13
CA MET A 1 -20.73 -0.82 8.81
C MET A 1 -19.73 -1.97 8.94
N PRO A 2 -18.50 -1.80 8.50
CA PRO A 2 -17.54 -2.86 8.68
C PRO A 2 -17.32 -3.11 10.15
N ASN A 3 -17.13 -4.33 10.46
CA ASN A 3 -16.87 -4.72 11.82
C ASN A 3 -15.45 -4.31 12.20
N VAL A 4 -15.33 -3.29 13.05
CA VAL A 4 -14.04 -2.77 13.52
C VAL A 4 -13.23 -3.87 14.17
N SER A 5 -13.88 -4.77 14.91
CA SER A 5 -13.22 -5.93 15.52
C SER A 5 -12.57 -6.83 14.48
N ARG A 6 -13.21 -6.99 13.32
CA ARG A 6 -12.69 -7.80 12.22
C ARG A 6 -11.40 -7.20 11.65
N VAL A 7 -11.36 -5.87 11.49
CA VAL A 7 -10.16 -5.18 11.04
C VAL A 7 -9.03 -5.36 12.05
N TRP A 8 -9.30 -5.18 13.33
CA TRP A 8 -8.32 -5.36 14.40
C TRP A 8 -7.77 -6.79 14.45
N VAL A 9 -8.66 -7.78 14.37
CA VAL A 9 -8.25 -9.19 14.41
C VAL A 9 -7.32 -9.54 13.25
N ASN A 10 -7.54 -8.93 12.08
CA ASN A 10 -6.77 -9.24 10.88
C ASN A 10 -5.54 -8.35 10.69
N GLN A 11 -5.27 -7.41 11.59
CA GLN A 11 -4.17 -6.46 11.42
C GLN A 11 -2.81 -7.15 11.32
N GLY A 12 -2.56 -8.17 12.13
CA GLY A 12 -1.33 -8.95 12.04
C GLY A 12 -1.18 -9.69 10.71
N GLN A 13 -2.29 -10.18 10.17
CA GLN A 13 -2.31 -10.85 8.88
C GLN A 13 -2.04 -9.86 7.75
N ILE A 14 -2.59 -8.65 7.85
CA ILE A 14 -2.34 -7.58 6.88
C ILE A 14 -0.85 -7.21 6.89
N ALA A 15 -0.27 -7.01 8.05
CA ALA A 15 1.15 -6.71 8.17
C ALA A 15 2.02 -7.81 7.58
N ALA A 16 1.69 -9.07 7.83
CA ALA A 16 2.42 -10.21 7.27
C ALA A 16 2.28 -10.29 5.75
N ALA A 17 1.07 -10.03 5.24
CA ALA A 17 0.81 -9.99 3.81
C ALA A 17 1.63 -8.90 3.11
N LEU A 18 1.75 -7.73 3.74
CA LEU A 18 2.53 -6.63 3.17
C LEU A 18 4.02 -6.92 3.20
N ARG A 19 4.52 -7.62 4.21
CA ARG A 19 5.92 -8.07 4.21
C ARG A 19 6.19 -9.06 3.07
N ARG A 20 5.24 -9.96 2.78
CA ARG A 20 5.35 -10.86 1.62
C ARG A 20 5.36 -10.07 0.32
N ALA A 21 4.46 -9.10 0.19
CA ALA A 21 4.39 -8.24 -0.99
C ALA A 21 5.70 -7.47 -1.20
N GLU A 22 6.27 -6.92 -0.14
CA GLU A 22 7.56 -6.23 -0.22
C GLU A 22 8.66 -7.15 -0.76
N ARG A 23 8.70 -8.40 -0.31
CA ARG A 23 9.68 -9.37 -0.80
C ARG A 23 9.47 -9.72 -2.28
N ILE A 24 8.21 -9.91 -2.68
CA ILE A 24 7.87 -10.24 -4.07
C ILE A 24 8.25 -9.08 -5.00
N LEU A 25 8.05 -7.85 -4.54
CA LEU A 25 8.21 -6.64 -5.35
C LEU A 25 9.59 -6.01 -5.27
N ALA A 26 10.48 -6.53 -4.43
CA ALA A 26 11.85 -6.02 -4.36
C ALA A 26 12.58 -6.29 -5.67
N PRO A 27 13.48 -5.41 -6.12
CA PRO A 27 13.88 -4.16 -5.48
C PRO A 27 13.03 -2.94 -5.86
N ASP A 28 12.00 -3.12 -6.66
CA ASP A 28 11.18 -2.00 -7.17
C ASP A 28 10.45 -1.28 -6.05
N VAL A 29 9.96 -2.02 -5.06
CA VAL A 29 9.32 -1.45 -3.88
C VAL A 29 10.31 -1.43 -2.73
N VAL A 30 10.54 -0.24 -2.17
CA VAL A 30 11.43 -0.05 -1.02
C VAL A 30 10.69 -0.39 0.27
N ARG A 31 9.45 0.10 0.40
CA ARG A 31 8.61 -0.22 1.55
C ARG A 31 7.15 0.10 1.26
N ILE A 32 6.27 -0.51 2.07
CA ILE A 32 4.82 -0.28 2.01
C ILE A 32 4.38 0.09 3.42
N ARG A 33 3.65 1.21 3.55
CA ARG A 33 2.97 1.60 4.78
C ARG A 33 1.49 1.66 4.52
N TYR A 34 0.68 1.57 5.57
CA TYR A 34 -0.76 1.61 5.42
C TYR A 34 -1.43 2.24 6.64
N ASN A 35 -2.64 2.75 6.41
CA ASN A 35 -3.51 3.20 7.50
C ASN A 35 -4.97 2.96 7.11
N PHE A 36 -5.82 2.83 8.12
CA PHE A 36 -7.26 2.71 7.93
C PHE A 36 -7.91 4.07 8.14
N ALA A 37 -8.85 4.41 7.28
CA ALA A 37 -9.64 5.63 7.39
C ALA A 37 -10.87 5.48 6.52
N ASN A 38 -11.86 6.34 6.73
CA ASN A 38 -12.97 6.44 5.78
C ASN A 38 -12.50 7.27 4.59
N ASP A 39 -12.97 6.91 3.40
CA ASP A 39 -12.68 7.71 2.21
C ASP A 39 -13.64 8.92 2.15
N TRP A 40 -13.57 9.71 1.08
CA TRP A 40 -14.38 10.91 0.92
C TRP A 40 -15.88 10.62 0.78
N THR A 41 -16.27 9.38 0.49
CA THR A 41 -17.68 8.96 0.45
C THR A 41 -18.16 8.47 1.79
N GLY A 42 -17.29 8.38 2.79
CA GLY A 42 -17.58 7.83 4.10
C GLY A 42 -17.42 6.33 4.23
N ASP A 43 -16.94 5.67 3.18
CA ASP A 43 -16.73 4.21 3.20
C ASP A 43 -15.40 3.84 3.85
N PRO A 44 -15.42 2.76 4.66
CA PRO A 44 -14.19 2.26 5.29
C PRO A 44 -13.16 1.83 4.25
N SER A 45 -11.92 2.23 4.45
CA SER A 45 -10.89 2.06 3.44
C SER A 45 -9.53 1.80 4.08
N ILE A 46 -8.64 1.22 3.28
CA ILE A 46 -7.25 1.08 3.62
C ILE A 46 -6.43 1.86 2.59
N PHE A 47 -5.55 2.71 3.08
CA PHE A 47 -4.70 3.56 2.25
C PHE A 47 -3.28 3.04 2.31
N PHE A 48 -2.77 2.63 1.16
CA PHE A 48 -1.40 2.15 1.04
C PHE A 48 -0.49 3.27 0.56
N LYS A 49 0.65 3.42 1.21
CA LYS A 49 1.68 4.39 0.86
C LYS A 49 2.91 3.60 0.44
N ILE A 50 3.23 3.65 -0.83
CA ILE A 50 4.25 2.81 -1.43
C ILE A 50 5.42 3.68 -1.88
N VAL A 51 6.61 3.37 -1.36
CA VAL A 51 7.84 4.02 -1.80
C VAL A 51 8.52 3.10 -2.80
N LEU A 52 8.68 3.59 -4.03
CA LEU A 52 9.34 2.88 -5.11
C LEU A 52 10.80 3.30 -5.19
N SER A 53 11.66 2.41 -5.68
CA SER A 53 13.01 2.79 -6.05
C SER A 53 12.95 3.88 -7.11
N ASP A 54 14.01 4.67 -7.22
CA ASP A 54 14.06 5.73 -8.23
C ASP A 54 14.01 5.14 -9.65
N ASP A 55 14.63 3.98 -9.85
CA ASP A 55 14.59 3.29 -11.13
C ASP A 55 13.16 2.90 -11.52
N ALA A 56 12.42 2.30 -10.60
CA ALA A 56 11.03 1.89 -10.83
C ALA A 56 10.08 3.08 -11.00
N SER A 57 10.46 4.24 -10.50
CA SER A 57 9.69 5.49 -10.59
C SER A 57 9.91 6.26 -11.88
N GLN A 58 10.79 5.81 -12.75
CA GLN A 58 11.04 6.48 -14.03
C GLN A 58 9.77 6.49 -14.87
N LYS A 59 9.57 7.60 -15.58
CA LYS A 59 8.35 7.85 -16.35
C LYS A 59 7.98 6.69 -17.26
N ALA A 60 8.97 6.07 -17.91
CA ALA A 60 8.73 4.98 -18.84
C ALA A 60 8.20 3.70 -18.17
N LYS A 61 8.43 3.52 -16.88
CA LYS A 61 8.11 2.28 -16.14
C LYS A 61 6.99 2.47 -15.11
N ARG A 62 6.73 3.71 -14.72
CA ARG A 62 5.91 4.03 -13.53
C ARG A 62 4.52 3.40 -13.57
N SER A 63 3.83 3.54 -14.67
CA SER A 63 2.46 3.06 -14.82
C SER A 63 2.39 1.54 -14.69
N GLU A 64 3.26 0.84 -15.38
CA GLU A 64 3.32 -0.62 -15.34
C GLU A 64 3.71 -1.13 -13.95
N THR A 65 4.71 -0.49 -13.35
CA THR A 65 5.14 -0.83 -11.98
C THR A 65 4.01 -0.62 -10.99
N ALA A 66 3.33 0.53 -11.05
CA ALA A 66 2.22 0.83 -10.14
C ALA A 66 1.10 -0.21 -10.26
N GLN A 67 0.76 -0.61 -11.48
CA GLN A 67 -0.26 -1.62 -11.71
C GLN A 67 0.15 -2.97 -11.11
N ARG A 68 1.38 -3.40 -11.33
CA ARG A 68 1.91 -4.66 -10.79
C ARG A 68 1.91 -4.65 -9.26
N VAL A 69 2.30 -3.53 -8.67
CA VAL A 69 2.31 -3.36 -7.21
C VAL A 69 0.90 -3.46 -6.65
N ALA A 70 -0.04 -2.73 -7.25
CA ALA A 70 -1.44 -2.75 -6.79
C ALA A 70 -2.04 -4.16 -6.86
N VAL A 71 -1.83 -4.87 -7.96
CA VAL A 71 -2.34 -6.24 -8.12
C VAL A 71 -1.73 -7.17 -7.06
N THR A 72 -0.43 -7.08 -6.83
CA THR A 72 0.24 -7.91 -5.83
C THR A 72 -0.31 -7.65 -4.43
N ILE A 73 -0.50 -6.39 -4.06
CA ILE A 73 -1.04 -6.02 -2.75
C ILE A 73 -2.49 -6.53 -2.62
N LEU A 74 -3.32 -6.34 -3.64
CA LEU A 74 -4.69 -6.82 -3.61
C LEU A 74 -4.76 -8.34 -3.43
N ASP A 75 -3.89 -9.08 -4.11
CA ASP A 75 -3.85 -10.54 -3.99
C ASP A 75 -3.40 -11.00 -2.60
N GLU A 76 -2.44 -10.29 -2.00
CA GLU A 76 -1.90 -10.68 -0.69
C GLU A 76 -2.78 -10.25 0.47
N VAL A 77 -3.30 -9.03 0.44
CA VAL A 77 -4.05 -8.46 1.55
C VAL A 77 -5.52 -8.84 1.53
N LYS A 78 -6.13 -8.89 0.35
CA LYS A 78 -7.55 -9.20 0.17
C LYS A 78 -8.46 -8.31 1.01
N ALA A 79 -8.20 -6.99 0.91
CA ALA A 79 -8.93 -6.00 1.69
C ALA A 79 -10.44 -6.03 1.45
N GLU A 80 -10.88 -6.37 0.25
CA GLU A 80 -12.30 -6.46 -0.07
C GLU A 80 -13.02 -7.52 0.73
N ASP A 81 -12.34 -8.60 1.13
CA ASP A 81 -12.91 -9.64 2.01
C ASP A 81 -13.20 -9.08 3.41
N LEU A 82 -12.56 -7.96 3.76
CA LEU A 82 -12.77 -7.25 5.02
C LEU A 82 -13.75 -6.10 4.88
N GLY A 83 -14.34 -5.91 3.69
CA GLY A 83 -15.24 -4.80 3.42
C GLY A 83 -14.52 -3.46 3.28
N LEU A 84 -13.27 -3.47 2.90
CA LEU A 84 -12.45 -2.25 2.78
C LEU A 84 -12.17 -1.93 1.32
N HIS A 85 -12.30 -0.65 0.97
CA HIS A 85 -11.79 -0.14 -0.29
C HIS A 85 -10.29 0.05 -0.19
N SER A 86 -9.56 -0.17 -1.27
CA SER A 86 -8.11 -0.02 -1.31
C SER A 86 -7.71 1.18 -2.15
N TYR A 87 -6.85 2.03 -1.61
CA TYR A 87 -6.30 3.18 -2.31
C TYR A 87 -4.78 3.10 -2.27
N PHE A 88 -4.14 3.46 -3.38
CA PHE A 88 -2.70 3.33 -3.55
C PHE A 88 -2.09 4.69 -3.87
N ASN A 89 -1.10 5.09 -3.08
CA ASN A 89 -0.33 6.30 -3.30
C ASN A 89 1.13 5.92 -3.44
N PHE A 90 1.81 6.51 -4.42
CA PHE A 90 3.17 6.16 -4.77
C PHE A 90 4.09 7.37 -4.68
N ARG A 91 5.30 7.16 -4.18
CA ARG A 91 6.40 8.12 -4.20
C ARG A 91 7.67 7.40 -4.58
N SER A 92 8.59 8.12 -5.24
CA SER A 92 9.95 7.63 -5.38
C SER A 92 10.70 7.79 -4.06
N LEU A 93 11.76 7.01 -3.89
CA LEU A 93 12.62 7.12 -2.72
C LEU A 93 13.19 8.55 -2.59
N SER A 94 13.65 9.14 -3.70
CA SER A 94 14.16 10.51 -3.71
C SER A 94 13.12 11.52 -3.26
N GLU A 95 11.86 11.38 -3.73
CA GLU A 95 10.78 12.26 -3.30
C GLU A 95 10.54 12.15 -1.79
N GLN A 96 10.52 10.92 -1.27
CA GLN A 96 10.28 10.70 0.15
C GLN A 96 11.40 11.27 1.01
N GLU A 97 12.65 11.10 0.59
CA GLU A 97 13.79 11.67 1.29
C GLU A 97 13.71 13.19 1.33
N LYS A 98 13.26 13.81 0.25
CA LYS A 98 13.10 15.25 0.13
C LYS A 98 11.95 15.79 0.98
N LEU A 99 10.80 15.12 0.94
CA LEU A 99 9.60 15.53 1.67
C LEU A 99 9.64 15.12 3.14
N ASN A 100 10.28 13.99 3.42
CA ASN A 100 10.50 13.46 4.77
C ASN A 100 9.23 13.39 5.62
N GLU A 101 8.13 12.95 5.02
CA GLU A 101 6.87 12.80 5.74
C GLU A 101 6.86 11.50 6.54
N PRO A 102 6.57 11.55 7.86
CA PRO A 102 6.62 10.38 8.74
C PRO A 102 5.70 9.23 8.31
N ALA A 103 4.54 9.53 7.73
CA ALA A 103 3.57 8.51 7.32
C ALA A 103 4.12 7.56 6.25
N TRP A 104 5.20 7.97 5.56
CA TRP A 104 5.84 7.22 4.50
C TRP A 104 7.19 6.62 4.92
N ALA A 105 7.60 6.89 6.13
CA ALA A 105 8.92 6.46 6.63
C ALA A 105 8.99 4.95 6.87
#